data_3a8eacdb25806f89fcde040c5038116c
#
_entry.id   3a8eacdb25806f89fcde040c5038116c
#
_cell.length_a   1.000
_cell.length_b   1.000
_cell.length_c   1.000
_cell.angle_alpha   90.00
_cell.angle_beta   90.00
_cell.angle_gamma   90.00
#
_symmetry.space_group_name_H-M   'P 1'
#
loop_
_entity.id
_entity.type
_entity.pdbx_description
1 polymer ?
#
loop_
_entity_poly.entity_id
_entity_poly.type
_entity_poly.pdbx_seq_one_letter_code
_entity_poly.pdbx_strand_id
1 'polypeptide(L)'
;MNGTLYCVSTGPGDPELLTLKAARIIRQCPVIAVSARSTAASDGRQCIAYKIAAAAVPETGQKELLALHMPMTRERELLERTHREAARTLIETLRQGKDIAWLNLGDVSIYSSSTYGAKAVREAGVAVEMVSGVPSFCAAAAPLGRSLAEGGEELQV
;
A
#
# COMPACT_ATOMS: atom_id res chain seq x y z
N MET A 1 -10.63 20.22 7.68
CA MET A 1 -10.66 19.39 6.45
C MET A 1 -10.16 18.02 6.81
N ASN A 2 -10.73 16.97 6.22
CA ASN A 2 -10.17 15.60 6.36
C ASN A 2 -8.85 15.50 5.61
N GLY A 3 -7.97 14.59 6.06
CA GLY A 3 -6.81 14.17 5.29
C GLY A 3 -7.21 13.29 4.08
N THR A 4 -6.24 12.95 3.25
CA THR A 4 -6.38 12.08 2.07
C THR A 4 -5.71 10.73 2.32
N LEU A 5 -6.38 9.65 1.94
CA LEU A 5 -5.78 8.32 1.88
C LEU A 5 -5.10 8.12 0.53
N TYR A 6 -3.80 7.92 0.55
CA TYR A 6 -3.03 7.50 -0.63
C TYR A 6 -2.73 6.00 -0.53
N CYS A 7 -3.29 5.18 -1.43
CA CYS A 7 -2.88 3.79 -1.60
C CYS A 7 -1.64 3.78 -2.50
N VAL A 8 -0.47 3.56 -1.90
CA VAL A 8 0.83 3.77 -2.57
C VAL A 8 1.48 2.44 -2.91
N SER A 9 1.78 2.26 -4.18
CA SER A 9 2.56 1.13 -4.68
C SER A 9 4.04 1.32 -4.37
N THR A 10 4.70 0.30 -3.80
CA THR A 10 6.13 0.35 -3.46
C THR A 10 7.02 -0.41 -4.44
N GLY A 11 6.44 -0.98 -5.49
CA GLY A 11 7.16 -1.90 -6.35
C GLY A 11 7.34 -3.28 -5.72
N PRO A 12 7.96 -4.25 -6.43
CA PRO A 12 7.97 -5.65 -6.05
C PRO A 12 9.13 -6.07 -5.15
N GLY A 13 10.08 -5.19 -4.84
CA GLY A 13 11.23 -5.54 -4.01
C GLY A 13 12.38 -4.54 -4.08
N ASP A 14 12.82 -4.20 -5.28
CA ASP A 14 13.91 -3.24 -5.49
C ASP A 14 13.44 -1.81 -5.14
N PRO A 15 14.11 -1.11 -4.20
CA PRO A 15 13.78 0.28 -3.88
C PRO A 15 13.90 1.25 -5.06
N GLU A 16 14.75 0.97 -6.06
CA GLU A 16 14.90 1.78 -7.27
C GLU A 16 13.67 1.69 -8.20
N LEU A 17 12.79 0.69 -7.99
CA LEU A 17 11.52 0.58 -8.70
C LEU A 17 10.38 1.35 -8.03
N LEU A 18 10.66 2.10 -6.96
CA LEU A 18 9.71 3.05 -6.39
C LEU A 18 9.54 4.23 -7.34
N THR A 19 8.31 4.55 -7.72
CA THR A 19 8.07 5.69 -8.62
C THR A 19 8.34 7.02 -7.92
N LEU A 20 8.74 8.04 -8.69
CA LEU A 20 8.95 9.40 -8.16
C LEU A 20 7.68 9.95 -7.47
N LYS A 21 6.49 9.63 -8.01
CA LYS A 21 5.22 10.02 -7.40
C LYS A 21 5.04 9.34 -6.04
N ALA A 22 5.32 8.05 -5.95
CA ALA A 22 5.23 7.30 -4.70
C ALA A 22 6.19 7.87 -3.64
N ALA A 23 7.46 8.11 -4.01
CA ALA A 23 8.45 8.71 -3.12
C ALA A 23 8.01 10.08 -2.59
N ARG A 24 7.46 10.94 -3.46
CA ARG A 24 6.94 12.26 -3.09
C ARG A 24 5.79 12.15 -2.10
N ILE A 25 4.80 11.29 -2.37
CA ILE A 25 3.64 11.10 -1.49
C ILE A 25 4.08 10.54 -0.12
N ILE A 26 4.99 9.55 -0.10
CA ILE A 26 5.53 9.00 1.15
C ILE A 26 6.21 10.11 1.97
N ARG A 27 6.96 11.03 1.35
CA ARG A 27 7.58 12.17 2.07
C ARG A 27 6.54 13.13 2.63
N GLN A 28 5.49 13.42 1.87
CA GLN A 28 4.47 14.41 2.26
C GLN A 28 3.54 13.91 3.37
N CYS A 29 3.14 12.64 3.37
CA CYS A 29 2.23 12.10 4.37
C CYS A 29 2.89 12.00 5.75
N PRO A 30 2.26 12.52 6.81
CA PRO A 30 2.75 12.38 8.19
C PRO A 30 2.59 10.95 8.72
N VAL A 31 1.68 10.17 8.15
CA VAL A 31 1.33 8.83 8.60
C VAL A 31 1.58 7.80 7.50
N ILE A 32 2.24 6.72 7.87
CA ILE A 32 2.42 5.53 7.03
C ILE A 32 1.51 4.42 7.55
N ALA A 33 0.75 3.80 6.66
CA ALA A 33 -0.02 2.60 6.98
C ALA A 33 0.54 1.39 6.22
N VAL A 34 0.50 0.23 6.84
CA VAL A 34 0.88 -1.05 6.22
C VAL A 34 -0.05 -2.17 6.67
N SER A 35 -0.26 -3.15 5.80
CA SER A 35 -0.91 -4.41 6.16
C SER A 35 0.08 -5.29 6.91
N ALA A 36 -0.24 -5.70 8.12
CA ALA A 36 0.65 -6.44 9.00
C ALA A 36 -0.07 -7.63 9.68
N ARG A 37 0.70 -8.51 10.32
CA ARG A 37 0.18 -9.67 11.05
C ARG A 37 -0.55 -9.28 12.34
N SER A 38 -0.19 -8.15 12.93
CA SER A 38 -0.83 -7.58 14.10
C SER A 38 -0.80 -6.04 14.03
N THR A 39 -1.38 -5.39 15.01
CA THR A 39 -1.36 -3.91 15.13
C THR A 39 -0.06 -3.39 15.78
N ALA A 40 0.88 -4.26 16.15
CA ALA A 40 2.15 -3.85 16.71
C ALA A 40 3.03 -3.15 15.66
N ALA A 41 3.62 -2.02 16.00
CA ALA A 41 4.51 -1.27 15.11
C ALA A 41 5.75 -2.09 14.67
N SER A 42 6.22 -3.02 15.52
CA SER A 42 7.30 -3.95 15.16
C SER A 42 6.94 -4.83 13.96
N ASP A 43 5.71 -5.36 13.92
CA ASP A 43 5.23 -6.17 12.80
C ASP A 43 5.03 -5.33 11.53
N GLY A 44 4.56 -4.09 11.67
CA GLY A 44 4.46 -3.14 10.57
C GLY A 44 5.81 -2.86 9.90
N ARG A 45 6.87 -2.69 10.70
CA ARG A 45 8.24 -2.47 10.18
C ARG A 45 8.86 -3.71 9.52
N GLN A 46 8.34 -4.91 9.80
CA GLN A 46 8.75 -6.13 9.11
C GLN A 46 8.04 -6.32 7.76
N CYS A 47 6.99 -5.57 7.48
CA CYS A 47 6.30 -5.59 6.19
C CYS A 47 7.27 -5.25 5.05
N ILE A 48 7.23 -6.04 3.96
CA ILE A 48 8.11 -5.85 2.81
C ILE A 48 7.92 -4.47 2.18
N ALA A 49 6.66 -4.04 2.01
CA ALA A 49 6.35 -2.72 1.46
C ALA A 49 6.95 -1.57 2.32
N TYR A 50 6.95 -1.71 3.66
CA TYR A 50 7.60 -0.76 4.54
C TYR A 50 9.11 -0.73 4.34
N LYS A 51 9.76 -1.89 4.25
CA LYS A 51 11.21 -1.99 4.06
C LYS A 51 11.66 -1.36 2.75
N ILE A 52 10.93 -1.59 1.67
CA ILE A 52 11.18 -0.97 0.36
C ILE A 52 11.06 0.56 0.49
N ALA A 53 9.96 1.05 1.04
CA ALA A 53 9.72 2.48 1.21
C ALA A 53 10.79 3.14 2.08
N ALA A 54 11.18 2.52 3.20
CA ALA A 54 12.21 3.04 4.10
C ALA A 54 13.61 3.06 3.47
N ALA A 55 13.92 2.10 2.59
CA ALA A 55 15.17 2.10 1.84
C ALA A 55 15.24 3.21 0.79
N ALA A 56 14.13 3.46 0.07
CA ALA A 56 14.06 4.50 -0.96
C ALA A 56 13.82 5.91 -0.38
N VAL A 57 13.13 6.01 0.74
CA VAL A 57 12.73 7.25 1.41
C VAL A 57 13.02 7.11 2.90
N PRO A 58 14.26 7.43 3.36
CA PRO A 58 14.69 7.22 4.74
C PRO A 58 13.83 7.92 5.80
N GLU A 59 13.19 9.04 5.45
CA GLU A 59 12.27 9.79 6.32
C GLU A 59 11.07 8.96 6.76
N THR A 60 10.76 7.86 6.05
CA THR A 60 9.70 6.90 6.42
C THR A 60 9.85 6.39 7.85
N GLY A 61 11.09 6.19 8.31
CA GLY A 61 11.40 5.69 9.64
C GLY A 61 11.01 6.63 10.80
N GLN A 62 10.81 7.91 10.51
CA GLN A 62 10.49 8.96 11.50
C GLN A 62 8.97 9.25 11.58
N LYS A 63 8.16 8.64 10.71
CA LYS A 63 6.73 8.90 10.60
C LYS A 63 5.93 8.03 11.56
N GLU A 64 4.72 8.51 11.87
CA GLU A 64 3.73 7.70 12.58
C GLU A 64 3.39 6.46 11.74
N LEU A 65 3.44 5.27 12.36
CA LEU A 65 3.19 4.00 11.68
C LEU A 65 1.90 3.36 12.18
N LEU A 66 0.96 3.13 11.27
CA LEU A 66 -0.25 2.35 11.49
C LEU A 66 -0.06 0.94 10.93
N ALA A 67 0.13 -0.03 11.81
CA ALA A 67 0.09 -1.44 11.45
C ALA A 67 -1.37 -1.92 11.45
N LEU A 68 -1.91 -2.17 10.26
CA LEU A 68 -3.28 -2.63 10.08
C LEU A 68 -3.30 -4.16 10.08
N HIS A 69 -4.02 -4.77 11.01
CA HIS A 69 -4.14 -6.23 11.07
C HIS A 69 -4.91 -6.75 9.86
N MET A 70 -4.19 -7.40 8.96
CA MET A 70 -4.71 -7.98 7.72
C MET A 70 -4.22 -9.43 7.60
N PRO A 71 -4.88 -10.38 8.30
CA PRO A 71 -4.43 -11.78 8.32
C PRO A 71 -4.65 -12.45 6.97
N MET A 72 -3.70 -13.30 6.58
CA MET A 72 -3.86 -14.20 5.43
C MET A 72 -4.70 -15.41 5.87
N THR A 73 -6.01 -15.29 5.77
CA THR A 73 -6.97 -16.34 6.14
C THR A 73 -8.05 -16.48 5.08
N ARG A 74 -8.71 -17.66 5.05
CA ARG A 74 -9.93 -17.89 4.25
C ARG A 74 -11.20 -17.77 5.08
N GLU A 75 -11.08 -17.52 6.38
CA GLU A 75 -12.21 -17.34 7.28
C GLU A 75 -12.88 -15.99 7.02
N ARG A 76 -14.05 -16.02 6.45
CA ARG A 76 -14.77 -14.83 5.97
C ARG A 76 -15.10 -13.85 7.10
N GLU A 77 -15.57 -14.36 8.23
CA GLU A 77 -15.92 -13.50 9.37
C GLU A 77 -14.72 -12.75 9.93
N LEU A 78 -13.56 -13.43 10.03
CA LEU A 78 -12.32 -12.81 10.48
C LEU A 78 -11.85 -11.74 9.50
N LEU A 79 -11.91 -12.02 8.19
CA LEU A 79 -11.57 -11.03 7.15
C LEU A 79 -12.47 -9.80 7.23
N GLU A 80 -13.78 -9.99 7.30
CA GLU A 80 -14.73 -8.87 7.37
C GLU A 80 -14.54 -8.03 8.62
N ARG A 81 -14.24 -8.65 9.75
CA ARG A 81 -13.95 -7.95 11.01
C ARG A 81 -12.67 -7.13 10.90
N THR A 82 -11.58 -7.74 10.47
CA THR A 82 -10.28 -7.06 10.36
C THR A 82 -10.30 -5.94 9.33
N HIS A 83 -11.01 -6.10 8.21
CA HIS A 83 -11.21 -5.03 7.23
C HIS A 83 -11.99 -3.85 7.83
N ARG A 84 -13.03 -4.10 8.63
CA ARG A 84 -13.78 -3.02 9.30
C ARG A 84 -12.93 -2.29 10.34
N GLU A 85 -12.13 -3.03 11.13
CA GLU A 85 -11.21 -2.45 12.12
C GLU A 85 -10.13 -1.58 11.45
N ALA A 86 -9.52 -2.07 10.37
CA ALA A 86 -8.55 -1.33 9.59
C ALA A 86 -9.17 -0.05 8.98
N ALA A 87 -10.35 -0.15 8.38
CA ALA A 87 -11.05 0.99 7.81
C ALA A 87 -11.40 2.04 8.89
N ARG A 88 -11.84 1.61 10.06
CA ARG A 88 -12.12 2.50 11.20
C ARG A 88 -10.87 3.27 11.61
N THR A 89 -9.74 2.59 11.81
CA THR A 89 -8.46 3.22 12.18
C THR A 89 -8.02 4.27 11.16
N LEU A 90 -8.13 3.93 9.86
CA LEU A 90 -7.82 4.86 8.78
C LEU A 90 -8.73 6.11 8.82
N ILE A 91 -10.06 5.91 8.91
CA ILE A 91 -11.05 6.99 8.92
C ILE A 91 -10.85 7.91 10.12
N GLU A 92 -10.61 7.36 11.31
CA GLU A 92 -10.35 8.13 12.53
C GLU A 92 -9.12 9.05 12.37
N THR A 93 -8.04 8.52 11.81
CA THR A 93 -6.80 9.27 11.55
C THR A 93 -7.00 10.34 10.48
N LEU A 94 -7.67 10.01 9.37
CA LEU A 94 -7.97 10.95 8.28
C LEU A 94 -8.88 12.10 8.73
N ARG A 95 -9.83 11.84 9.63
CA ARG A 95 -10.70 12.87 10.21
C ARG A 95 -9.96 13.86 11.10
N GLN A 96 -8.77 13.51 11.60
CA GLN A 96 -7.88 14.43 12.30
C GLN A 96 -7.11 15.37 11.34
N GLY A 97 -7.36 15.29 10.04
CA GLY A 97 -6.68 16.09 9.02
C GLY A 97 -5.31 15.56 8.61
N LYS A 98 -4.95 14.33 9.02
CA LYS A 98 -3.67 13.71 8.66
C LYS A 98 -3.80 12.93 7.35
N ASP A 99 -2.91 13.20 6.39
CA ASP A 99 -2.77 12.37 5.21
C ASP A 99 -2.07 11.04 5.54
N ILE A 100 -2.53 9.97 4.91
CA ILE A 100 -1.99 8.62 5.12
C ILE A 100 -1.45 8.08 3.80
N ALA A 101 -0.20 7.59 3.79
CA ALA A 101 0.34 6.75 2.73
C ALA A 101 0.21 5.28 3.15
N TRP A 102 -0.76 4.55 2.57
CA TRP A 102 -0.90 3.11 2.78
C TRP A 102 -0.07 2.36 1.76
N LEU A 103 1.02 1.76 2.23
CA LEU A 103 2.01 1.10 1.40
C LEU A 103 1.55 -0.30 0.97
N ASN A 104 1.69 -0.58 -0.33
CA ASN A 104 1.31 -1.83 -0.96
C ASN A 104 2.46 -2.39 -1.80
N LEU A 105 2.72 -3.69 -1.69
CA LEU A 105 3.74 -4.37 -2.48
C LEU A 105 3.30 -4.44 -3.97
N GLY A 106 4.23 -4.26 -4.88
CA GLY A 106 3.96 -4.27 -6.32
C GLY A 106 3.18 -3.06 -6.79
N ASP A 107 2.10 -3.28 -7.53
CA ASP A 107 1.15 -2.26 -7.97
C ASP A 107 -0.20 -2.41 -7.25
N VAL A 108 -0.72 -1.30 -6.76
CA VAL A 108 -1.94 -1.24 -5.94
C VAL A 108 -3.21 -1.66 -6.70
N SER A 109 -3.20 -1.64 -8.03
CA SER A 109 -4.33 -2.05 -8.86
C SER A 109 -4.43 -3.57 -9.05
N ILE A 110 -3.40 -4.32 -8.64
CA ILE A 110 -3.29 -5.77 -8.87
C ILE A 110 -3.30 -6.51 -7.53
N TYR A 111 -4.41 -7.21 -7.24
CA TYR A 111 -4.59 -8.04 -6.03
C TYR A 111 -4.22 -7.37 -4.71
N SER A 112 -4.48 -6.07 -4.58
CA SER A 112 -4.14 -5.33 -3.36
C SER A 112 -5.20 -5.47 -2.28
N SER A 113 -4.79 -5.80 -1.06
CA SER A 113 -5.66 -5.82 0.12
C SER A 113 -6.16 -4.43 0.52
N SER A 114 -5.47 -3.37 0.12
CA SER A 114 -5.90 -1.99 0.41
C SER A 114 -7.19 -1.57 -0.30
N THR A 115 -7.60 -2.29 -1.34
CA THR A 115 -8.83 -2.00 -2.10
C THR A 115 -10.08 -1.99 -1.21
N TYR A 116 -10.17 -2.92 -0.25
CA TYR A 116 -11.31 -3.01 0.68
C TYR A 116 -11.38 -1.80 1.62
N GLY A 117 -10.26 -1.44 2.23
CA GLY A 117 -10.18 -0.27 3.11
C GLY A 117 -10.37 1.04 2.35
N ALA A 118 -9.83 1.17 1.14
CA ALA A 118 -10.02 2.31 0.26
C ALA A 118 -11.49 2.53 -0.10
N LYS A 119 -12.24 1.44 -0.36
CA LYS A 119 -13.68 1.49 -0.59
C LYS A 119 -14.42 2.04 0.62
N ALA A 120 -14.16 1.50 1.81
CA ALA A 120 -14.80 1.94 3.04
C ALA A 120 -14.50 3.42 3.38
N VAL A 121 -13.26 3.88 3.13
CA VAL A 121 -12.86 5.28 3.31
C VAL A 121 -13.63 6.20 2.34
N ARG A 122 -13.79 5.82 1.07
CA ARG A 122 -14.60 6.58 0.10
C ARG A 122 -16.07 6.64 0.51
N GLU A 123 -16.64 5.53 0.96
CA GLU A 123 -18.03 5.47 1.44
C GLU A 123 -18.25 6.35 2.67
N ALA A 124 -17.21 6.58 3.48
CA ALA A 124 -17.21 7.53 4.58
C ALA A 124 -17.05 9.02 4.16
N GLY A 125 -17.00 9.31 2.84
CA GLY A 125 -16.87 10.66 2.29
C GLY A 125 -15.47 11.25 2.38
N VAL A 126 -14.42 10.42 2.50
CA VAL A 126 -13.03 10.87 2.60
C VAL A 126 -12.29 10.60 1.27
N ALA A 127 -11.42 11.53 0.87
CA ALA A 127 -10.67 11.44 -0.37
C ALA A 127 -9.69 10.25 -0.37
N VAL A 128 -9.64 9.54 -1.50
CA VAL A 128 -8.74 8.40 -1.73
C VAL A 128 -8.09 8.52 -3.10
N GLU A 129 -6.77 8.44 -3.12
CA GLU A 129 -5.98 8.36 -4.35
C GLU A 129 -5.20 7.04 -4.42
N MET A 130 -5.05 6.50 -5.65
CA MET A 130 -4.19 5.35 -5.94
C MET A 130 -2.93 5.84 -6.65
N VAL A 131 -1.78 5.34 -6.22
CA VAL A 131 -0.48 5.69 -6.78
C VAL A 131 0.14 4.44 -7.40
N SER A 132 0.25 4.43 -8.72
CA SER A 132 0.76 3.30 -9.49
C SER A 132 2.21 2.94 -9.16
N GLY A 133 2.56 1.68 -9.40
CA GLY A 133 3.90 1.15 -9.21
C GLY A 133 4.28 0.15 -10.30
N VAL A 134 5.33 -0.62 -10.04
CA VAL A 134 5.83 -1.67 -10.94
C VAL A 134 5.35 -3.02 -10.40
N PRO A 135 4.56 -3.79 -11.19
CA PRO A 135 4.15 -5.13 -10.78
C PRO A 135 5.32 -6.14 -10.92
N SER A 136 5.26 -7.22 -10.14
CA SER A 136 6.34 -8.21 -10.04
C SER A 136 6.68 -8.89 -11.36
N PHE A 137 5.70 -9.17 -12.21
CA PHE A 137 5.93 -9.82 -13.50
C PHE A 137 6.69 -8.92 -14.48
N CYS A 138 6.44 -7.61 -14.48
CA CYS A 138 7.24 -6.65 -15.27
C CYS A 138 8.68 -6.56 -14.74
N ALA A 139 8.85 -6.47 -13.42
CA ALA A 139 10.17 -6.40 -12.81
C ALA A 139 10.98 -7.69 -12.97
N ALA A 140 10.33 -8.85 -13.08
CA ALA A 140 11.00 -10.12 -13.35
C ALA A 140 11.42 -10.27 -14.83
N ALA A 141 10.61 -9.79 -15.76
CA ALA A 141 10.87 -9.92 -17.21
C ALA A 141 12.03 -9.03 -17.66
N ALA A 142 12.15 -7.82 -17.13
CA ALA A 142 13.15 -6.84 -17.55
C ALA A 142 14.62 -7.34 -17.38
N PRO A 143 15.06 -7.86 -16.22
CA PRO A 143 16.41 -8.40 -16.05
C PRO A 143 16.70 -9.62 -16.93
N LEU A 144 15.66 -10.36 -17.31
CA LEU A 144 15.78 -11.52 -18.21
C LEU A 144 15.85 -11.09 -19.69
N GLY A 145 15.70 -9.80 -19.99
CA GLY A 145 15.65 -9.29 -21.35
C GLY A 145 14.49 -9.88 -22.17
N ARG A 146 13.37 -10.18 -21.51
CA ARG A 146 12.20 -10.81 -22.16
C ARG A 146 11.02 -9.85 -22.19
N SER A 147 10.36 -9.82 -23.37
CA SER A 147 9.01 -9.28 -23.49
C SER A 147 8.00 -10.26 -22.87
N LEU A 148 6.96 -9.74 -22.24
CA LEU A 148 5.85 -10.55 -21.71
C LEU A 148 4.77 -10.80 -22.76
N ALA A 149 4.67 -9.91 -23.77
CA ALA A 149 3.79 -10.07 -24.91
C ALA A 149 4.35 -9.31 -26.11
N GLU A 150 4.26 -9.86 -27.30
CA GLU A 150 4.74 -9.26 -28.57
C GLU A 150 3.64 -9.29 -29.63
N GLY A 151 3.56 -8.22 -30.42
CA GLY A 151 2.63 -8.12 -31.54
C GLY A 151 1.16 -8.31 -31.10
N GLY A 152 0.54 -9.38 -31.59
CA GLY A 152 -0.87 -9.72 -31.30
C GLY A 152 -1.07 -10.66 -30.12
N GLU A 153 -0.06 -10.92 -29.31
CA GLU A 153 -0.17 -11.78 -28.11
C GLU A 153 -0.99 -11.10 -27.00
N GLU A 154 -1.68 -11.92 -26.22
CA GLU A 154 -2.46 -11.47 -25.07
C GLU A 154 -1.71 -11.75 -23.77
N LEU A 155 -1.72 -10.77 -22.85
CA LEU A 155 -1.24 -10.93 -21.48
C LEU A 155 -2.43 -11.02 -20.52
N GLN A 156 -2.54 -12.17 -19.85
CA GLN A 156 -3.54 -12.37 -18.78
C GLN A 156 -2.85 -12.33 -17.42
N VAL A 157 -3.43 -11.56 -16.48
CA VAL A 157 -2.94 -11.38 -15.11
C VAL A 157 -3.95 -11.91 -14.09
#